data_a0990e3c58fa35b297518b4595e0bdbc
#
_entry.id   a0990e3c58fa35b297518b4595e0bdbc
#
_cell.length_a   1.000
_cell.length_b   1.000
_cell.length_c   1.000
_cell.angle_alpha   90.00
_cell.angle_beta   90.00
_cell.angle_gamma   90.00
#
_symmetry.space_group_name_H-M   'P 1'
#
loop_
_entity.id
_entity.type
_entity.pdbx_description
1 polymer ?
#
loop_
_entity_poly.entity_id
_entity_poly.type
_entity_poly.pdbx_seq_one_letter_code
_entity_poly.pdbx_strand_id
1 'polypeptide(L)'
;MKPTLILPALLLCFAVVSAQDLDRKIQFPDVHGYKTLKCDFHIHTVFSDGQVWPNIRIEEALRDGLDAISLTEHIEYQPHKDDLPHPDRNRSFEVAKEYIKPYDLLLIHGAEITRRMPPGHANALFIQDVNAFKVGDSLESYKLARKQGAFIFWNHPNWIAQRKDGVATLTDFHKKLISQDLLHGIEVVNDITFSEDAMKIAQEQNLTVMGTSDIHGLVDYQFNLSGGGHRPVTLVLAREKTEASIKEALFAGRTVAWFDNVLVGKEPHLKLLLDSCLLFKNKGFIGDSKVLEVEIKNQSDARFILKNNSKYILQRQNDLVEILPHSTKTIQVITAKGNTATDPLEFTVLNAVNAYRQNAIVKFELK
;
A
#
# COMPACT_ATOMS: atom_id res chain seq x y z
N MET A 1 55.17 11.74 57.52
CA MET A 1 54.07 11.07 56.89
C MET A 1 53.49 12.03 55.84
N LYS A 2 53.65 11.77 54.56
CA LYS A 2 53.06 12.59 53.49
C LYS A 2 51.71 11.96 53.09
N PRO A 3 50.62 12.72 52.97
CA PRO A 3 49.37 12.14 52.51
C PRO A 3 49.39 11.96 50.98
N THR A 4 49.11 10.74 50.58
CA THR A 4 48.95 10.38 49.17
C THR A 4 47.52 10.72 48.74
N LEU A 5 47.37 11.70 47.84
CA LEU A 5 46.09 12.08 47.23
C LEU A 5 45.75 11.05 46.17
N ILE A 6 44.72 10.25 46.38
CA ILE A 6 44.14 9.36 45.37
C ILE A 6 43.05 10.15 44.65
N LEU A 7 43.32 10.49 43.37
CA LEU A 7 42.37 11.13 42.45
C LEU A 7 41.48 10.03 41.84
N PRO A 8 40.13 10.04 41.99
CA PRO A 8 39.30 9.07 41.29
C PRO A 8 39.20 9.46 39.84
N ALA A 9 39.67 8.58 38.92
CA ALA A 9 39.48 8.70 37.50
C ALA A 9 37.98 8.44 37.18
N LEU A 10 37.26 9.49 36.84
CA LEU A 10 35.89 9.41 36.35
C LEU A 10 35.94 8.91 34.90
N LEU A 11 35.67 7.61 34.64
CA LEU A 11 35.46 7.07 33.32
C LEU A 11 34.10 7.59 32.81
N LEU A 12 34.09 8.62 31.95
CA LEU A 12 32.93 8.98 31.16
C LEU A 12 32.79 7.93 30.05
N CYS A 13 31.87 6.97 30.21
CA CYS A 13 31.36 6.17 29.11
C CYS A 13 30.52 7.06 28.21
N PHE A 14 31.05 7.56 27.11
CA PHE A 14 30.25 8.06 26.00
C PHE A 14 29.55 6.89 25.35
N ALA A 15 28.29 6.66 25.69
CA ALA A 15 27.38 5.89 24.88
C ALA A 15 27.21 6.67 23.57
N VAL A 16 27.90 6.24 22.50
CA VAL A 16 27.57 6.67 21.15
C VAL A 16 26.22 6.05 20.86
N VAL A 17 25.14 6.81 21.10
CA VAL A 17 23.85 6.50 20.54
C VAL A 17 24.01 6.73 19.04
N SER A 18 24.33 5.69 18.29
CA SER A 18 24.09 5.68 16.86
C SER A 18 22.60 5.91 16.73
N ALA A 19 22.20 7.11 16.28
CA ALA A 19 20.93 7.26 15.63
C ALA A 19 20.98 6.29 14.44
N GLN A 20 20.39 5.11 14.60
CA GLN A 20 20.09 4.26 13.47
C GLN A 20 19.18 5.12 12.61
N ASP A 21 19.69 5.58 11.47
CA ASP A 21 18.87 5.93 10.34
C ASP A 21 18.13 4.63 10.00
N LEU A 22 16.95 4.46 10.60
CA LEU A 22 16.06 3.37 10.27
C LEU A 22 15.77 3.56 8.78
N ASP A 23 16.24 2.64 7.96
CA ASP A 23 15.97 2.67 6.53
C ASP A 23 14.44 2.62 6.39
N ARG A 24 13.88 3.79 6.17
CA ARG A 24 12.45 4.08 6.17
C ARG A 24 11.81 3.72 4.82
N LYS A 25 12.65 3.39 3.84
CA LYS A 25 12.20 3.10 2.48
C LYS A 25 11.43 1.79 2.42
N ILE A 26 10.21 1.89 1.93
CA ILE A 26 9.35 0.74 1.69
C ILE A 26 9.98 -0.17 0.63
N GLN A 27 10.14 -1.47 0.96
CA GLN A 27 10.80 -2.45 0.11
C GLN A 27 9.92 -3.66 -0.16
N PHE A 28 9.64 -3.89 -1.43
CA PHE A 28 8.99 -5.09 -1.96
C PHE A 28 9.76 -5.60 -3.18
N PRO A 29 9.89 -6.93 -3.38
CA PRO A 29 10.54 -7.48 -4.55
C PRO A 29 9.70 -7.22 -5.81
N ASP A 30 10.39 -7.09 -6.96
CA ASP A 30 9.74 -7.15 -8.27
C ASP A 30 9.10 -8.54 -8.47
N VAL A 31 8.00 -8.60 -9.18
CA VAL A 31 7.31 -9.85 -9.51
C VAL A 31 7.61 -10.27 -10.95
N HIS A 32 7.34 -11.55 -11.27
CA HIS A 32 7.60 -12.04 -12.61
C HIS A 32 6.89 -11.19 -13.69
N GLY A 33 7.68 -10.56 -14.55
CA GLY A 33 7.20 -9.72 -15.65
C GLY A 33 6.83 -8.28 -15.28
N TYR A 34 6.93 -7.87 -13.99
CA TYR A 34 6.57 -6.53 -13.54
C TYR A 34 7.49 -6.02 -12.43
N LYS A 35 7.66 -4.72 -12.39
CA LYS A 35 8.18 -4.00 -11.23
C LYS A 35 7.07 -3.78 -10.21
N THR A 36 7.41 -3.86 -8.94
CA THR A 36 6.50 -3.54 -7.84
C THR A 36 6.73 -2.10 -7.40
N LEU A 37 5.95 -1.18 -7.97
CA LEU A 37 6.06 0.25 -7.70
C LEU A 37 5.22 0.65 -6.48
N LYS A 38 5.83 1.34 -5.51
CA LYS A 38 5.19 1.85 -4.31
C LYS A 38 4.60 3.22 -4.62
N CYS A 39 3.26 3.32 -4.58
CA CYS A 39 2.55 4.50 -5.02
C CYS A 39 1.54 4.98 -3.95
N ASP A 40 1.37 6.30 -3.85
CA ASP A 40 0.31 6.91 -3.06
C ASP A 40 -0.44 7.95 -3.92
N PHE A 41 -1.72 7.69 -4.17
CA PHE A 41 -2.53 8.45 -5.13
C PHE A 41 -3.66 9.25 -4.49
N HIS A 42 -3.60 9.47 -3.16
CA HIS A 42 -4.54 10.30 -2.43
C HIS A 42 -3.81 11.10 -1.35
N ILE A 43 -3.46 12.35 -1.68
CA ILE A 43 -2.61 13.21 -0.87
C ILE A 43 -3.11 14.64 -0.95
N HIS A 44 -3.25 15.32 0.20
CA HIS A 44 -3.66 16.71 0.31
C HIS A 44 -2.55 17.63 0.77
N THR A 45 -2.63 18.89 0.33
CA THR A 45 -1.72 19.97 0.73
C THR A 45 -2.51 21.21 1.15
N VAL A 46 -1.83 22.30 1.49
CA VAL A 46 -2.47 23.60 1.81
C VAL A 46 -3.29 24.19 0.65
N PHE A 47 -3.22 23.58 -0.54
CA PHE A 47 -4.04 23.96 -1.69
C PHE A 47 -5.46 23.34 -1.67
N SER A 48 -5.78 22.53 -0.69
CA SER A 48 -7.13 22.19 -0.26
C SER A 48 -7.23 22.25 1.27
N ASP A 49 -7.31 21.16 1.98
CA ASP A 49 -7.44 21.10 3.44
C ASP A 49 -6.27 20.41 4.15
N GLY A 50 -5.23 20.05 3.40
CA GLY A 50 -3.99 19.57 3.98
C GLY A 50 -3.22 20.67 4.72
N GLN A 51 -2.26 20.27 5.54
CA GLN A 51 -1.55 21.15 6.48
C GLN A 51 -0.13 21.51 6.02
N VAL A 52 0.35 20.92 4.90
CA VAL A 52 1.73 21.11 4.44
C VAL A 52 1.80 21.52 2.96
N TRP A 53 2.93 22.10 2.59
CA TRP A 53 3.20 22.48 1.20
C TRP A 53 3.50 21.28 0.30
N PRO A 54 3.27 21.39 -1.03
CA PRO A 54 3.54 20.31 -1.99
C PRO A 54 4.97 19.74 -1.94
N ASN A 55 5.98 20.58 -1.71
CA ASN A 55 7.37 20.13 -1.58
C ASN A 55 7.59 19.22 -0.36
N ILE A 56 6.87 19.43 0.74
CA ILE A 56 6.94 18.56 1.92
C ILE A 56 6.41 17.16 1.55
N ARG A 57 5.31 17.07 0.76
CA ARG A 57 4.80 15.78 0.25
C ARG A 57 5.84 15.03 -0.60
N ILE A 58 6.59 15.77 -1.43
CA ILE A 58 7.70 15.20 -2.19
C ILE A 58 8.78 14.64 -1.25
N GLU A 59 9.21 15.42 -0.23
CA GLU A 59 10.22 14.99 0.74
C GLU A 59 9.78 13.75 1.53
N GLU A 60 8.51 13.70 1.98
CA GLU A 60 7.94 12.53 2.65
C GLU A 60 7.95 11.30 1.74
N ALA A 61 7.54 11.44 0.47
CA ALA A 61 7.55 10.36 -0.50
C ALA A 61 8.96 9.82 -0.79
N LEU A 62 9.95 10.72 -0.93
CA LEU A 62 11.35 10.35 -1.13
C LEU A 62 11.93 9.59 0.06
N ARG A 63 11.63 10.03 1.29
CA ARG A 63 12.06 9.37 2.52
C ARG A 63 11.43 7.98 2.67
N ASP A 64 10.16 7.81 2.27
CA ASP A 64 9.46 6.54 2.30
C ASP A 64 9.82 5.63 1.10
N GLY A 65 10.63 6.11 0.15
CA GLY A 65 11.06 5.36 -1.03
C GLY A 65 9.91 5.06 -2.00
N LEU A 66 8.93 5.98 -2.11
CA LEU A 66 7.85 5.84 -3.08
C LEU A 66 8.37 6.04 -4.51
N ASP A 67 7.71 5.39 -5.46
CA ASP A 67 8.02 5.47 -6.90
C ASP A 67 7.14 6.48 -7.62
N ALA A 68 5.90 6.68 -7.15
CA ALA A 68 4.97 7.66 -7.70
C ALA A 68 4.01 8.19 -6.63
N ILE A 69 3.64 9.48 -6.77
CA ILE A 69 2.59 10.10 -5.96
C ILE A 69 1.65 10.91 -6.84
N SER A 70 0.47 11.21 -6.32
CA SER A 70 -0.45 12.21 -6.88
C SER A 70 -0.96 13.13 -5.77
N LEU A 71 -0.82 14.43 -5.98
CA LEU A 71 -1.49 15.42 -5.15
C LEU A 71 -2.92 15.56 -5.68
N THR A 72 -3.89 15.18 -4.86
CA THR A 72 -5.31 15.08 -5.23
C THR A 72 -6.14 16.05 -4.43
N GLU A 73 -5.84 17.34 -4.59
CA GLU A 73 -6.56 18.41 -3.90
C GLU A 73 -8.06 18.35 -4.17
N HIS A 74 -8.85 18.65 -3.17
CA HIS A 74 -10.29 18.89 -3.32
C HIS A 74 -10.56 19.97 -4.36
N ILE A 75 -11.41 19.70 -5.34
CA ILE A 75 -11.79 20.69 -6.35
C ILE A 75 -12.77 21.71 -5.75
N GLU A 76 -13.75 21.23 -4.98
CA GLU A 76 -14.86 22.03 -4.47
C GLU A 76 -14.68 22.54 -3.04
N TYR A 77 -13.78 21.93 -2.27
CA TYR A 77 -13.55 22.29 -0.87
C TYR A 77 -12.19 22.96 -0.71
N GLN A 78 -12.18 24.22 -0.33
CA GLN A 78 -11.00 25.09 -0.24
C GLN A 78 -11.03 25.91 1.06
N PRO A 79 -10.76 25.29 2.23
CA PRO A 79 -10.87 25.99 3.51
C PRO A 79 -9.81 27.10 3.67
N HIS A 80 -8.66 26.99 3.03
CA HIS A 80 -7.56 27.96 3.13
C HIS A 80 -7.61 29.10 2.10
N LYS A 81 -8.68 29.21 1.32
CA LYS A 81 -8.80 30.15 0.19
C LYS A 81 -8.62 31.63 0.55
N ASP A 82 -8.93 32.00 1.79
CA ASP A 82 -8.84 33.39 2.24
C ASP A 82 -7.41 33.75 2.68
N ASP A 83 -6.65 32.79 3.21
CA ASP A 83 -5.25 32.94 3.60
C ASP A 83 -4.30 32.65 2.42
N LEU A 84 -4.69 31.70 1.57
CA LEU A 84 -3.91 31.26 0.40
C LEU A 84 -4.79 31.29 -0.86
N PRO A 85 -5.02 32.49 -1.46
CA PRO A 85 -5.85 32.60 -2.67
C PRO A 85 -5.21 31.88 -3.86
N HIS A 86 -5.88 30.86 -4.40
CA HIS A 86 -5.42 30.07 -5.55
C HIS A 86 -6.62 29.60 -6.39
N PRO A 87 -7.14 30.43 -7.28
CA PRO A 87 -8.30 30.07 -8.11
C PRO A 87 -8.01 28.94 -9.10
N ASP A 88 -6.76 28.76 -9.49
CA ASP A 88 -6.29 27.68 -10.37
C ASP A 88 -6.10 26.40 -9.58
N ARG A 89 -6.86 25.36 -9.92
CA ARG A 89 -6.83 24.05 -9.27
C ARG A 89 -5.64 23.17 -9.69
N ASN A 90 -4.85 23.60 -10.66
CA ASN A 90 -3.60 22.92 -11.02
C ASN A 90 -2.41 23.38 -10.15
N ARG A 91 -2.58 24.41 -9.30
CA ARG A 91 -1.47 25.11 -8.66
C ARG A 91 -0.59 24.23 -7.77
N SER A 92 -1.16 23.30 -6.99
CA SER A 92 -0.38 22.37 -6.17
C SER A 92 0.53 21.48 -7.02
N PHE A 93 -0.03 20.93 -8.11
CA PHE A 93 0.72 20.13 -9.07
C PHE A 93 1.87 20.94 -9.71
N GLU A 94 1.62 22.18 -10.15
CA GLU A 94 2.67 23.02 -10.75
C GLU A 94 3.80 23.35 -9.77
N VAL A 95 3.49 23.59 -8.50
CA VAL A 95 4.51 23.80 -7.45
C VAL A 95 5.34 22.52 -7.25
N ALA A 96 4.69 21.38 -7.11
CA ALA A 96 5.36 20.09 -6.93
C ALA A 96 6.21 19.71 -8.15
N LYS A 97 5.70 19.94 -9.37
CA LYS A 97 6.37 19.66 -10.64
C LYS A 97 7.71 20.40 -10.80
N GLU A 98 7.77 21.62 -10.34
CA GLU A 98 9.04 22.36 -10.33
C GLU A 98 10.04 21.79 -9.30
N TYR A 99 9.55 21.41 -8.13
CA TYR A 99 10.39 20.91 -7.06
C TYR A 99 10.92 19.49 -7.32
N ILE A 100 10.14 18.63 -7.96
CA ILE A 100 10.48 17.22 -8.15
C ILE A 100 11.57 16.96 -9.20
N LYS A 101 11.89 17.94 -10.07
CA LYS A 101 12.79 17.78 -11.23
C LYS A 101 14.12 17.05 -10.97
N PRO A 102 14.84 17.26 -9.84
CA PRO A 102 16.09 16.56 -9.58
C PRO A 102 15.94 15.14 -9.03
N TYR A 103 14.73 14.68 -8.77
CA TYR A 103 14.47 13.43 -8.05
C TYR A 103 13.90 12.35 -8.96
N ASP A 104 14.20 11.07 -8.64
CA ASP A 104 13.62 9.89 -9.29
C ASP A 104 12.30 9.50 -8.61
N LEU A 105 11.31 10.39 -8.65
CA LEU A 105 9.94 10.20 -8.17
C LEU A 105 8.99 10.67 -9.26
N LEU A 106 7.97 9.89 -9.59
CA LEU A 106 6.95 10.27 -10.57
C LEU A 106 5.84 11.08 -9.87
N LEU A 107 5.50 12.22 -10.44
CA LEU A 107 4.37 13.04 -10.02
C LEU A 107 3.23 12.89 -11.03
N ILE A 108 2.18 12.19 -10.65
CA ILE A 108 0.98 12.00 -11.46
C ILE A 108 0.02 13.18 -11.21
N HIS A 109 -0.43 13.84 -12.28
CA HIS A 109 -1.41 14.91 -12.14
C HIS A 109 -2.77 14.33 -11.77
N GLY A 110 -3.32 14.75 -10.63
CA GLY A 110 -4.60 14.28 -10.10
C GLY A 110 -5.37 15.38 -9.38
N ALA A 111 -6.63 15.08 -9.08
CA ALA A 111 -7.50 15.91 -8.24
C ALA A 111 -8.62 15.07 -7.65
N GLU A 112 -9.18 15.52 -6.53
CA GLU A 112 -10.33 14.90 -5.91
C GLU A 112 -11.63 15.65 -6.27
N ILE A 113 -12.51 14.96 -6.99
CA ILE A 113 -13.90 15.38 -7.21
C ILE A 113 -14.65 15.20 -5.90
N THR A 114 -14.95 16.31 -5.21
CA THR A 114 -15.49 16.33 -3.85
C THR A 114 -17.00 16.52 -3.90
N ARG A 115 -17.76 15.44 -3.72
CA ARG A 115 -19.22 15.45 -3.77
C ARG A 115 -19.84 14.81 -2.53
N ARG A 116 -21.05 15.21 -2.19
CA ARG A 116 -21.84 14.47 -1.21
C ARG A 116 -22.26 13.11 -1.78
N MET A 117 -22.42 12.13 -0.88
CA MET A 117 -22.93 10.81 -1.26
C MET A 117 -24.42 10.88 -1.65
N PRO A 118 -24.85 10.29 -2.77
CA PRO A 118 -24.04 9.79 -3.88
C PRO A 118 -23.56 10.89 -4.84
N PRO A 119 -22.40 10.78 -5.52
CA PRO A 119 -21.49 9.62 -5.57
C PRO A 119 -20.47 9.57 -4.43
N GLY A 120 -20.30 10.61 -3.61
CA GLY A 120 -19.19 10.75 -2.70
C GLY A 120 -17.95 11.33 -3.38
N HIS A 121 -16.79 11.19 -2.76
CA HIS A 121 -15.53 11.66 -3.29
C HIS A 121 -14.91 10.66 -4.27
N ALA A 122 -14.15 11.16 -5.23
CA ALA A 122 -13.41 10.32 -6.18
C ALA A 122 -12.18 11.02 -6.70
N ASN A 123 -11.05 10.32 -6.75
CA ASN A 123 -9.83 10.82 -7.37
C ASN A 123 -9.80 10.54 -8.86
N ALA A 124 -9.40 11.55 -9.64
CA ALA A 124 -9.13 11.45 -11.06
C ALA A 124 -7.63 11.65 -11.28
N LEU A 125 -6.94 10.62 -11.81
CA LEU A 125 -5.51 10.62 -12.10
C LEU A 125 -5.23 10.73 -13.60
N PHE A 126 -4.02 11.16 -13.96
CA PHE A 126 -3.55 11.32 -15.36
C PHE A 126 -4.34 12.35 -16.15
N ILE A 127 -4.70 13.44 -15.49
CA ILE A 127 -5.42 14.58 -16.05
C ILE A 127 -4.42 15.64 -16.54
N GLN A 128 -4.92 16.58 -17.36
CA GLN A 128 -4.12 17.70 -17.88
C GLN A 128 -4.51 19.03 -17.23
N ASP A 129 -5.81 19.23 -17.00
CA ASP A 129 -6.36 20.45 -16.43
C ASP A 129 -7.54 20.15 -15.51
N VAL A 130 -7.35 20.40 -14.22
CA VAL A 130 -8.37 20.23 -13.18
C VAL A 130 -9.53 21.22 -13.37
N ASN A 131 -9.24 22.45 -13.81
CA ASN A 131 -10.27 23.48 -13.95
C ASN A 131 -11.32 23.11 -14.99
N ALA A 132 -10.94 22.30 -15.98
CA ALA A 132 -11.86 21.87 -17.05
C ALA A 132 -13.04 21.06 -16.56
N PHE A 133 -12.96 20.37 -15.40
CA PHE A 133 -14.05 19.58 -14.84
C PHE A 133 -14.56 20.08 -13.48
N LYS A 134 -14.21 21.32 -13.12
CA LYS A 134 -14.79 22.06 -12.00
C LYS A 134 -16.18 22.58 -12.41
N VAL A 135 -17.15 21.69 -12.48
CA VAL A 135 -18.55 21.99 -12.89
C VAL A 135 -19.54 21.56 -11.81
N GLY A 136 -20.77 22.13 -11.82
CA GLY A 136 -21.76 21.84 -10.78
C GLY A 136 -22.34 20.43 -10.85
N ASP A 137 -22.49 19.87 -12.05
CA ASP A 137 -23.06 18.53 -12.26
C ASP A 137 -22.01 17.45 -12.00
N SER A 138 -22.33 16.51 -11.11
CA SER A 138 -21.41 15.44 -10.72
C SER A 138 -21.08 14.51 -11.90
N LEU A 139 -22.06 14.08 -12.68
CA LEU A 139 -21.84 13.18 -13.80
C LEU A 139 -20.97 13.84 -14.87
N GLU A 140 -21.18 15.13 -15.11
CA GLU A 140 -20.40 15.89 -16.09
C GLU A 140 -18.95 16.04 -15.65
N SER A 141 -18.67 16.25 -14.35
CA SER A 141 -17.29 16.25 -13.82
C SER A 141 -16.56 14.95 -14.17
N TYR A 142 -17.18 13.79 -13.94
CA TYR A 142 -16.60 12.49 -14.28
C TYR A 142 -16.36 12.33 -15.79
N LYS A 143 -17.32 12.75 -16.64
CA LYS A 143 -17.16 12.69 -18.10
C LYS A 143 -16.01 13.56 -18.60
N LEU A 144 -15.89 14.78 -18.08
CA LEU A 144 -14.83 15.71 -18.46
C LEU A 144 -13.45 15.21 -18.01
N ALA A 145 -13.34 14.67 -16.79
CA ALA A 145 -12.13 14.01 -16.34
C ALA A 145 -11.78 12.80 -17.24
N ARG A 146 -12.76 11.94 -17.55
CA ARG A 146 -12.55 10.77 -18.43
C ARG A 146 -12.16 11.16 -19.84
N LYS A 147 -12.68 12.28 -20.36
CA LYS A 147 -12.29 12.83 -21.68
C LYS A 147 -10.81 13.20 -21.75
N GLN A 148 -10.19 13.55 -20.62
CA GLN A 148 -8.75 13.76 -20.50
C GLN A 148 -7.97 12.43 -20.37
N GLY A 149 -8.66 11.28 -20.35
CA GLY A 149 -8.06 9.95 -20.18
C GLY A 149 -7.85 9.55 -18.72
N ALA A 150 -8.55 10.18 -17.78
CA ALA A 150 -8.39 9.90 -16.37
C ALA A 150 -8.71 8.44 -16.00
N PHE A 151 -7.92 7.89 -15.09
CA PHE A 151 -8.30 6.77 -14.24
C PHE A 151 -9.00 7.36 -13.02
N ILE A 152 -10.23 6.94 -12.76
CA ILE A 152 -11.05 7.50 -11.67
C ILE A 152 -11.36 6.39 -10.66
N PHE A 153 -11.15 6.65 -9.38
CA PHE A 153 -11.46 5.70 -8.31
C PHE A 153 -12.26 6.38 -7.18
N TRP A 154 -13.15 5.60 -6.58
CA TRP A 154 -14.01 6.02 -5.47
C TRP A 154 -13.24 6.02 -4.17
N ASN A 155 -13.22 7.16 -3.45
CA ASN A 155 -12.48 7.38 -2.23
C ASN A 155 -13.28 6.95 -1.00
N HIS A 156 -12.58 6.45 0.03
CA HIS A 156 -13.09 6.15 1.38
C HIS A 156 -14.61 5.81 1.45
N PRO A 157 -15.05 4.73 0.74
CA PRO A 157 -16.48 4.44 0.52
C PRO A 157 -17.27 4.14 1.80
N ASN A 158 -16.58 3.89 2.91
CA ASN A 158 -17.12 3.62 4.24
C ASN A 158 -16.97 4.81 5.22
N TRP A 159 -16.56 5.99 4.75
CA TRP A 159 -16.34 7.15 5.60
C TRP A 159 -17.62 7.61 6.31
N ILE A 160 -17.59 7.63 7.65
CA ILE A 160 -18.78 7.85 8.50
C ILE A 160 -19.42 9.22 8.33
N ALA A 161 -18.69 10.24 7.87
CA ALA A 161 -19.24 11.56 7.58
C ALA A 161 -20.22 11.54 6.38
N GLN A 162 -20.04 10.60 5.46
CA GLN A 162 -20.92 10.39 4.31
C GLN A 162 -21.76 9.11 4.40
N ARG A 163 -21.33 8.14 5.19
CA ARG A 163 -21.96 6.83 5.41
C ARG A 163 -22.06 6.55 6.89
N LYS A 164 -23.15 6.96 7.53
CA LYS A 164 -23.33 6.89 8.99
C LYS A 164 -23.18 5.49 9.59
N ASP A 165 -23.45 4.45 8.80
CA ASP A 165 -23.29 3.05 9.17
C ASP A 165 -21.86 2.52 9.00
N GLY A 166 -20.97 3.32 8.36
CA GLY A 166 -19.61 2.90 8.05
C GLY A 166 -19.49 1.76 7.04
N VAL A 167 -20.58 1.44 6.30
CA VAL A 167 -20.62 0.32 5.35
C VAL A 167 -20.55 0.84 3.91
N ALA A 168 -19.53 0.43 3.16
CA ALA A 168 -19.44 0.74 1.74
C ALA A 168 -20.61 0.10 0.99
N THR A 169 -21.43 0.91 0.33
CA THR A 169 -22.63 0.44 -0.38
C THR A 169 -22.71 1.06 -1.77
N LEU A 170 -22.75 0.21 -2.78
CA LEU A 170 -22.86 0.61 -4.18
C LEU A 170 -24.25 1.21 -4.45
N THR A 171 -24.29 2.48 -4.87
CA THR A 171 -25.54 3.16 -5.26
C THR A 171 -25.82 3.03 -6.76
N ASP A 172 -27.02 3.37 -7.21
CA ASP A 172 -27.35 3.37 -8.64
C ASP A 172 -26.52 4.40 -9.43
N PHE A 173 -26.09 5.48 -8.77
CA PHE A 173 -25.18 6.43 -9.39
C PHE A 173 -23.82 5.79 -9.67
N HIS A 174 -23.24 5.03 -8.73
CA HIS A 174 -21.99 4.30 -8.94
C HIS A 174 -22.12 3.24 -10.06
N LYS A 175 -23.24 2.50 -10.09
CA LYS A 175 -23.50 1.54 -11.18
C LYS A 175 -23.55 2.23 -12.54
N LYS A 176 -24.15 3.42 -12.60
CA LYS A 176 -24.17 4.26 -13.81
C LYS A 176 -22.77 4.71 -14.21
N LEU A 177 -21.94 5.16 -13.26
CA LEU A 177 -20.54 5.54 -13.54
C LEU A 177 -19.74 4.35 -14.09
N ILE A 178 -19.86 3.18 -13.47
CA ILE A 178 -19.19 1.95 -13.92
C ILE A 178 -19.64 1.55 -15.34
N SER A 179 -20.95 1.54 -15.59
CA SER A 179 -21.51 1.16 -16.90
C SER A 179 -21.13 2.10 -18.04
N GLN A 180 -20.73 3.34 -17.72
CA GLN A 180 -20.28 4.36 -18.67
C GLN A 180 -18.75 4.50 -18.75
N ASP A 181 -17.99 3.59 -18.15
CA ASP A 181 -16.52 3.65 -18.08
C ASP A 181 -16.00 4.96 -17.43
N LEU A 182 -16.67 5.38 -16.36
CA LEU A 182 -16.37 6.61 -15.60
C LEU A 182 -15.87 6.33 -14.18
N LEU A 183 -15.84 5.06 -13.75
CA LEU A 183 -15.30 4.64 -12.45
C LEU A 183 -14.57 3.32 -12.63
N HIS A 184 -13.27 3.28 -12.29
CA HIS A 184 -12.35 2.20 -12.61
C HIS A 184 -11.76 1.52 -11.38
N GLY A 185 -11.73 2.21 -10.24
CA GLY A 185 -11.16 1.71 -8.98
C GLY A 185 -11.98 2.12 -7.76
N ILE A 186 -11.59 1.58 -6.62
CA ILE A 186 -12.19 1.87 -5.31
C ILE A 186 -11.12 1.74 -4.22
N GLU A 187 -11.10 2.65 -3.26
CA GLU A 187 -10.30 2.50 -2.07
C GLU A 187 -10.87 1.40 -1.17
N VAL A 188 -10.08 0.34 -1.03
CA VAL A 188 -10.33 -0.73 -0.07
C VAL A 188 -9.62 -0.43 1.24
N VAL A 189 -8.52 0.31 1.13
CA VAL A 189 -7.76 0.90 2.23
C VAL A 189 -7.67 2.40 2.01
N ASN A 190 -8.00 3.17 3.05
CA ASN A 190 -7.83 4.62 3.08
C ASN A 190 -7.47 5.04 4.50
N ASP A 191 -6.44 5.90 4.64
CA ASP A 191 -5.91 6.36 5.91
C ASP A 191 -5.62 5.17 6.85
N ILE A 192 -6.27 5.06 7.97
CA ILE A 192 -6.12 3.97 8.95
C ILE A 192 -7.26 2.94 8.88
N THR A 193 -8.02 2.91 7.79
CA THR A 193 -9.19 2.02 7.67
C THR A 193 -9.06 1.03 6.51
N PHE A 194 -9.56 -0.20 6.76
CA PHE A 194 -9.76 -1.23 5.77
C PHE A 194 -11.26 -1.56 5.67
N SER A 195 -11.80 -1.64 4.46
CA SER A 195 -13.20 -1.96 4.20
C SER A 195 -13.36 -3.28 3.46
N GLU A 196 -13.83 -4.32 4.16
CA GLU A 196 -14.16 -5.60 3.52
C GLU A 196 -15.29 -5.46 2.49
N ASP A 197 -16.26 -4.57 2.76
CA ASP A 197 -17.38 -4.32 1.82
C ASP A 197 -16.90 -3.61 0.55
N ALA A 198 -15.90 -2.71 0.64
CA ALA A 198 -15.26 -2.13 -0.53
C ALA A 198 -14.51 -3.21 -1.34
N MET A 199 -13.85 -4.17 -0.68
CA MET A 199 -13.23 -5.31 -1.37
C MET A 199 -14.27 -6.17 -2.10
N LYS A 200 -15.42 -6.42 -1.49
CA LYS A 200 -16.54 -7.10 -2.13
C LYS A 200 -17.01 -6.37 -3.39
N ILE A 201 -17.21 -5.05 -3.30
CA ILE A 201 -17.60 -4.21 -4.44
C ILE A 201 -16.52 -4.27 -5.53
N ALA A 202 -15.24 -4.17 -5.15
CA ALA A 202 -14.12 -4.26 -6.10
C ALA A 202 -14.12 -5.56 -6.91
N GLN A 203 -14.49 -6.67 -6.27
CA GLN A 203 -14.60 -7.98 -6.93
C GLN A 203 -15.84 -8.07 -7.83
N GLU A 204 -17.01 -7.74 -7.29
CA GLU A 204 -18.29 -7.86 -8.01
C GLU A 204 -18.38 -6.95 -9.23
N GLN A 205 -17.76 -5.76 -9.16
CA GLN A 205 -17.78 -4.74 -10.22
C GLN A 205 -16.49 -4.70 -11.04
N ASN A 206 -15.55 -5.59 -10.77
CA ASN A 206 -14.21 -5.63 -11.38
C ASN A 206 -13.45 -4.29 -11.29
N LEU A 207 -13.60 -3.55 -10.18
CA LEU A 207 -12.87 -2.31 -9.93
C LEU A 207 -11.46 -2.61 -9.42
N THR A 208 -10.51 -1.75 -9.75
CA THR A 208 -9.13 -1.82 -9.25
C THR A 208 -9.08 -1.55 -7.75
N VAL A 209 -8.37 -2.38 -7.00
CA VAL A 209 -8.16 -2.22 -5.56
C VAL A 209 -7.12 -1.14 -5.32
N MET A 210 -7.47 -0.11 -4.56
CA MET A 210 -6.58 0.99 -4.18
C MET A 210 -6.33 0.99 -2.68
N GLY A 211 -5.09 1.33 -2.29
CA GLY A 211 -4.71 1.63 -0.91
C GLY A 211 -3.96 2.96 -0.88
N THR A 212 -4.46 3.93 -0.12
CA THR A 212 -4.00 5.32 -0.14
C THR A 212 -3.90 5.91 1.25
N SER A 213 -3.08 6.95 1.41
CA SER A 213 -2.89 7.57 2.71
C SER A 213 -3.95 8.59 3.07
N ASP A 214 -4.51 9.28 2.08
CA ASP A 214 -5.42 10.44 2.32
C ASP A 214 -4.82 11.45 3.32
N ILE A 215 -3.52 11.63 3.23
CA ILE A 215 -2.73 12.36 4.22
C ILE A 215 -3.01 13.85 4.19
N HIS A 216 -3.40 14.41 5.31
CA HIS A 216 -3.61 15.83 5.51
C HIS A 216 -2.51 16.46 6.37
N GLY A 217 -2.14 15.81 7.48
CA GLY A 217 -1.05 16.22 8.38
C GLY A 217 0.33 15.75 7.91
N LEU A 218 1.26 15.55 8.84
CA LEU A 218 2.57 14.96 8.58
C LEU A 218 2.49 13.43 8.65
N VAL A 219 3.05 12.76 7.65
CA VAL A 219 3.10 11.29 7.54
C VAL A 219 3.71 10.65 8.79
N ASP A 220 4.78 11.25 9.33
CA ASP A 220 5.50 10.73 10.49
C ASP A 220 4.62 10.56 11.73
N TYR A 221 3.67 11.48 11.94
CA TYR A 221 2.79 11.46 13.10
C TYR A 221 1.53 10.63 12.84
N GLN A 222 0.91 10.79 11.67
CA GLN A 222 -0.36 10.11 11.36
C GLN A 222 -0.21 8.59 11.34
N PHE A 223 0.91 8.09 10.80
CA PHE A 223 1.16 6.65 10.67
C PHE A 223 2.18 6.10 11.67
N ASN A 224 2.54 6.87 12.72
CA ASN A 224 3.46 6.44 13.78
C ASN A 224 4.74 5.76 13.25
N LEU A 225 5.41 6.41 12.30
CA LEU A 225 6.58 5.81 11.65
C LEU A 225 7.73 5.49 12.62
N SER A 226 7.92 6.32 13.65
CA SER A 226 8.92 6.07 14.70
C SER A 226 8.62 4.81 15.53
N GLY A 227 7.37 4.39 15.60
CA GLY A 227 6.92 3.16 16.24
C GLY A 227 6.90 1.94 15.31
N GLY A 228 7.42 2.05 14.08
CA GLY A 228 7.44 0.96 13.11
C GLY A 228 6.19 0.86 12.24
N GLY A 229 5.32 1.87 12.26
CA GLY A 229 4.19 1.99 11.33
C GLY A 229 4.65 2.41 9.93
N HIS A 230 3.75 2.38 8.98
CA HIS A 230 3.98 2.84 7.60
C HIS A 230 2.71 3.45 7.03
N ARG A 231 2.86 4.38 6.06
CA ARG A 231 1.69 4.88 5.31
C ARG A 231 1.08 3.77 4.46
N PRO A 232 -0.24 3.78 4.25
CA PRO A 232 -0.82 2.94 3.22
C PRO A 232 -0.26 3.28 1.84
N VAL A 233 -0.05 2.24 1.02
CA VAL A 233 0.39 2.39 -0.36
C VAL A 233 -0.33 1.43 -1.28
N THR A 234 -0.49 1.82 -2.54
CA THR A 234 -0.82 0.92 -3.63
C THR A 234 0.48 0.39 -4.26
N LEU A 235 0.75 -0.90 -4.12
CA LEU A 235 1.79 -1.61 -4.86
C LEU A 235 1.26 -1.85 -6.27
N VAL A 236 1.80 -1.12 -7.26
CA VAL A 236 1.39 -1.20 -8.66
C VAL A 236 2.35 -2.13 -9.39
N LEU A 237 1.82 -3.22 -9.98
CA LEU A 237 2.60 -4.15 -10.77
C LEU A 237 2.67 -3.64 -12.22
N ALA A 238 3.63 -2.78 -12.49
CA ALA A 238 3.86 -2.09 -13.76
C ALA A 238 5.06 -2.68 -14.50
N ARG A 239 5.07 -2.61 -15.84
CA ARG A 239 6.21 -3.12 -16.63
C ARG A 239 7.46 -2.30 -16.42
N GLU A 240 7.28 -0.99 -16.27
CA GLU A 240 8.35 -0.01 -16.12
C GLU A 240 7.94 1.09 -15.14
N LYS A 241 8.92 1.79 -14.56
CA LYS A 241 8.69 2.99 -13.74
C LYS A 241 8.43 4.20 -14.67
N THR A 242 7.25 4.23 -15.28
CA THR A 242 6.79 5.35 -16.13
C THR A 242 5.30 5.61 -15.88
N GLU A 243 4.88 6.86 -16.09
CA GLU A 243 3.47 7.26 -15.95
C GLU A 243 2.55 6.40 -16.83
N ALA A 244 2.94 6.14 -18.08
CA ALA A 244 2.17 5.33 -19.02
C ALA A 244 2.01 3.87 -18.53
N SER A 245 3.07 3.28 -17.97
CA SER A 245 3.04 1.92 -17.47
C SER A 245 2.23 1.79 -16.17
N ILE A 246 2.30 2.80 -15.28
CA ILE A 246 1.45 2.89 -14.10
C ILE A 246 -0.02 3.00 -14.51
N LYS A 247 -0.33 3.90 -15.45
CA LYS A 247 -1.70 4.07 -15.97
C LYS A 247 -2.26 2.78 -16.54
N GLU A 248 -1.51 2.09 -17.37
CA GLU A 248 -1.89 0.80 -17.95
C GLU A 248 -2.12 -0.26 -16.86
N ALA A 249 -1.24 -0.32 -15.85
CA ALA A 249 -1.38 -1.26 -14.74
C ALA A 249 -2.63 -0.99 -13.89
N LEU A 250 -2.95 0.27 -13.62
CA LEU A 250 -4.16 0.65 -12.89
C LEU A 250 -5.43 0.27 -13.66
N PHE A 251 -5.51 0.56 -14.96
CA PHE A 251 -6.66 0.14 -15.78
C PHE A 251 -6.78 -1.38 -15.90
N ALA A 252 -5.66 -2.11 -15.84
CA ALA A 252 -5.64 -3.57 -15.85
C ALA A 252 -5.87 -4.20 -14.46
N GLY A 253 -6.05 -3.41 -13.40
CA GLY A 253 -6.31 -3.87 -12.04
C GLY A 253 -5.12 -4.55 -11.36
N ARG A 254 -3.89 -4.33 -11.86
CA ARG A 254 -2.66 -4.96 -11.32
C ARG A 254 -2.14 -4.20 -10.12
N THR A 255 -2.84 -4.34 -8.99
CA THR A 255 -2.55 -3.63 -7.75
C THR A 255 -2.68 -4.55 -6.54
N VAL A 256 -1.93 -4.23 -5.48
CA VAL A 256 -2.09 -4.76 -4.14
C VAL A 256 -1.96 -3.59 -3.17
N ALA A 257 -2.94 -3.37 -2.30
CA ALA A 257 -2.83 -2.40 -1.22
C ALA A 257 -2.02 -3.01 -0.06
N TRP A 258 -1.14 -2.22 0.54
CA TRP A 258 -0.42 -2.58 1.77
C TRP A 258 -0.73 -1.56 2.86
N PHE A 259 -1.25 -2.04 3.99
CA PHE A 259 -1.75 -1.22 5.10
C PHE A 259 -1.64 -1.98 6.41
N ASP A 260 -1.10 -1.37 7.46
CA ASP A 260 -0.96 -1.95 8.79
C ASP A 260 -0.53 -3.44 8.76
N ASN A 261 0.49 -3.70 7.95
CA ASN A 261 1.01 -5.05 7.68
C ASN A 261 0.01 -6.03 7.02
N VAL A 262 -1.11 -5.55 6.47
CA VAL A 262 -2.07 -6.37 5.69
C VAL A 262 -1.87 -6.08 4.20
N LEU A 263 -1.79 -7.14 3.39
CA LEU A 263 -1.81 -7.06 1.94
C LEU A 263 -3.23 -7.35 1.43
N VAL A 264 -3.77 -6.48 0.59
CA VAL A 264 -5.12 -6.62 0.03
C VAL A 264 -5.06 -6.50 -1.49
N GLY A 265 -5.44 -7.55 -2.19
CA GLY A 265 -5.38 -7.53 -3.66
C GLY A 265 -6.11 -8.71 -4.27
N LYS A 266 -6.57 -8.54 -5.51
CA LYS A 266 -7.23 -9.63 -6.24
C LYS A 266 -6.23 -10.70 -6.68
N GLU A 267 -6.68 -11.93 -6.76
CA GLU A 267 -6.02 -12.95 -7.56
C GLU A 267 -6.03 -12.54 -9.07
N PRO A 268 -4.98 -12.79 -9.87
CA PRO A 268 -3.73 -13.45 -9.50
C PRO A 268 -2.62 -12.49 -8.98
N HIS A 269 -2.90 -11.18 -8.83
CA HIS A 269 -1.86 -10.17 -8.55
C HIS A 269 -1.27 -10.32 -7.15
N LEU A 270 -2.13 -10.55 -6.14
CA LEU A 270 -1.67 -10.83 -4.78
C LEU A 270 -0.81 -12.11 -4.73
N LYS A 271 -1.21 -13.15 -5.48
CA LYS A 271 -0.40 -14.38 -5.54
C LYS A 271 0.99 -14.13 -6.12
N LEU A 272 1.10 -13.39 -7.23
CA LEU A 272 2.40 -13.05 -7.81
C LEU A 272 3.31 -12.33 -6.80
N LEU A 273 2.74 -11.40 -6.03
CA LEU A 273 3.49 -10.68 -4.99
C LEU A 273 3.93 -11.62 -3.86
N LEU A 274 3.04 -12.46 -3.35
CA LEU A 274 3.35 -13.41 -2.29
C LEU A 274 4.43 -14.43 -2.71
N ASP A 275 4.35 -14.95 -3.94
CA ASP A 275 5.35 -15.87 -4.50
C ASP A 275 6.74 -15.21 -4.61
N SER A 276 6.81 -13.88 -4.84
CA SER A 276 8.06 -13.14 -4.87
C SER A 276 8.55 -12.73 -3.48
N CYS A 277 7.64 -12.46 -2.54
CA CYS A 277 8.00 -12.10 -1.16
C CYS A 277 8.51 -13.32 -0.37
N LEU A 278 7.89 -14.49 -0.55
CA LEU A 278 8.16 -15.70 0.24
C LEU A 278 8.88 -16.75 -0.62
N LEU A 279 10.18 -16.86 -0.43
CA LEU A 279 10.99 -17.89 -1.10
C LEU A 279 11.15 -19.12 -0.22
N PHE A 280 10.87 -20.27 -0.76
CA PHE A 280 10.96 -21.56 -0.09
C PHE A 280 12.12 -22.37 -0.63
N LYS A 281 12.86 -23.00 0.30
CA LYS A 281 13.97 -23.88 -0.04
C LYS A 281 13.86 -25.17 0.78
N ASN A 282 13.73 -26.29 0.07
CA ASN A 282 13.86 -27.61 0.66
C ASN A 282 15.35 -27.84 1.01
N LYS A 283 15.65 -28.08 2.30
CA LYS A 283 17.01 -28.33 2.82
C LYS A 283 17.35 -29.81 2.91
N GLY A 284 16.38 -30.67 2.70
CA GLY A 284 16.52 -32.11 2.82
C GLY A 284 16.11 -32.68 4.18
N PHE A 285 16.16 -33.99 4.30
CA PHE A 285 15.83 -34.68 5.54
C PHE A 285 16.99 -34.64 6.53
N ILE A 286 16.68 -34.58 7.83
CA ILE A 286 17.67 -34.63 8.90
C ILE A 286 18.12 -36.08 9.09
N GLY A 287 19.29 -36.43 8.57
CA GLY A 287 19.82 -37.81 8.59
C GLY A 287 18.81 -38.81 8.03
N ASP A 288 18.65 -39.95 8.67
CA ASP A 288 17.70 -40.99 8.29
C ASP A 288 16.29 -40.78 8.91
N SER A 289 16.00 -39.59 9.41
CA SER A 289 14.75 -39.28 10.06
C SER A 289 13.62 -38.99 9.06
N LYS A 290 12.38 -38.88 9.55
CA LYS A 290 11.20 -38.44 8.79
C LYS A 290 11.01 -36.92 8.84
N VAL A 291 12.02 -36.18 9.32
CA VAL A 291 11.95 -34.73 9.50
C VAL A 291 12.64 -34.04 8.35
N LEU A 292 11.84 -33.30 7.57
CA LEU A 292 12.31 -32.45 6.48
C LEU A 292 12.53 -31.03 6.99
N GLU A 293 13.66 -30.42 6.69
CA GLU A 293 13.91 -29.01 6.92
C GLU A 293 13.52 -28.18 5.71
N VAL A 294 12.73 -27.13 5.96
CA VAL A 294 12.30 -26.13 4.96
C VAL A 294 12.68 -24.76 5.44
N GLU A 295 13.39 -24.03 4.59
CA GLU A 295 13.76 -22.63 4.81
C GLU A 295 12.77 -21.73 4.09
N ILE A 296 12.23 -20.74 4.81
CA ILE A 296 11.32 -19.72 4.29
C ILE A 296 12.00 -18.37 4.43
N LYS A 297 12.31 -17.71 3.30
CA LYS A 297 12.91 -16.37 3.28
C LYS A 297 11.87 -15.34 2.88
N ASN A 298 11.71 -14.27 3.67
CA ASN A 298 10.93 -13.09 3.34
C ASN A 298 11.86 -12.00 2.77
N GLN A 299 11.52 -11.48 1.60
CA GLN A 299 12.27 -10.43 0.90
C GLN A 299 11.58 -9.06 0.91
N SER A 300 10.55 -8.88 1.76
CA SER A 300 9.74 -7.67 1.81
C SER A 300 9.67 -7.08 3.22
N ASP A 301 9.14 -5.87 3.32
CA ASP A 301 8.83 -5.21 4.60
C ASP A 301 7.58 -5.78 5.26
N ALA A 302 6.74 -6.53 4.56
CA ALA A 302 5.59 -7.18 5.18
C ALA A 302 6.06 -8.31 6.11
N ARG A 303 5.55 -8.35 7.33
CA ARG A 303 5.64 -9.50 8.22
C ARG A 303 4.55 -10.49 7.82
N PHE A 304 4.88 -11.77 7.64
CA PHE A 304 3.89 -12.80 7.27
C PHE A 304 3.52 -13.68 8.46
N ILE A 305 2.21 -13.95 8.58
CA ILE A 305 1.64 -14.89 9.56
C ILE A 305 1.04 -16.03 8.77
N LEU A 306 1.73 -17.16 8.73
CA LEU A 306 1.38 -18.34 7.96
C LEU A 306 0.71 -19.38 8.85
N LYS A 307 -0.51 -19.81 8.52
CA LYS A 307 -1.20 -20.91 9.18
C LYS A 307 -1.06 -22.16 8.33
N ASN A 308 -0.48 -23.22 8.91
CA ASN A 308 -0.32 -24.50 8.25
C ASN A 308 -1.68 -25.14 7.94
N ASN A 309 -1.93 -25.42 6.67
CA ASN A 309 -3.10 -26.17 6.17
C ASN A 309 -2.69 -27.49 5.52
N SER A 310 -1.39 -27.79 5.45
CA SER A 310 -0.89 -29.03 4.86
C SER A 310 -1.22 -30.22 5.75
N LYS A 311 -1.09 -31.43 5.19
CA LYS A 311 -1.22 -32.69 5.95
C LYS A 311 -0.04 -32.98 6.90
N TYR A 312 0.99 -32.12 6.84
CA TYR A 312 2.22 -32.28 7.61
C TYR A 312 2.10 -31.63 8.99
N ILE A 313 2.74 -32.24 9.96
CA ILE A 313 2.87 -31.71 11.32
C ILE A 313 4.17 -30.90 11.37
N LEU A 314 4.10 -29.68 11.89
CA LEU A 314 5.28 -28.86 12.16
C LEU A 314 5.91 -29.30 13.48
N GLN A 315 7.21 -29.66 13.47
CA GLN A 315 7.92 -30.09 14.67
C GLN A 315 8.42 -28.88 15.46
N ARG A 316 8.37 -28.95 16.79
CA ARG A 316 8.87 -27.93 17.74
C ARG A 316 8.17 -26.57 17.68
N GLN A 317 7.05 -26.47 17.02
CA GLN A 317 6.22 -25.27 16.96
C GLN A 317 4.75 -25.64 16.71
N ASN A 318 3.85 -24.69 16.88
CA ASN A 318 2.43 -24.84 16.51
C ASN A 318 2.24 -24.61 15.00
N ASP A 319 0.99 -24.67 14.53
CA ASP A 319 0.64 -24.47 13.11
C ASP A 319 0.73 -23.02 12.64
N LEU A 320 1.14 -22.08 13.49
CA LEU A 320 1.39 -20.69 13.12
C LEU A 320 2.88 -20.45 12.96
N VAL A 321 3.26 -19.92 11.79
CA VAL A 321 4.64 -19.60 11.44
C VAL A 321 4.72 -18.11 11.13
N GLU A 322 5.37 -17.35 11.98
CA GLU A 322 5.65 -15.93 11.74
C GLU A 322 6.99 -15.77 11.03
N ILE A 323 7.00 -15.01 9.92
CA ILE A 323 8.21 -14.67 9.18
C ILE A 323 8.37 -13.15 9.21
N LEU A 324 9.40 -12.68 9.87
CA LEU A 324 9.70 -11.25 10.00
C LEU A 324 10.15 -10.64 8.66
N PRO A 325 10.05 -9.31 8.48
CA PRO A 325 10.62 -8.62 7.33
C PRO A 325 12.10 -8.96 7.13
N HIS A 326 12.51 -9.14 5.87
CA HIS A 326 13.90 -9.38 5.45
C HIS A 326 14.63 -10.49 6.22
N SER A 327 13.86 -11.48 6.71
CA SER A 327 14.38 -12.57 7.53
C SER A 327 14.22 -13.93 6.87
N THR A 328 14.94 -14.89 7.42
CA THR A 328 14.85 -16.30 7.04
C THR A 328 14.47 -17.12 8.26
N LYS A 329 13.50 -18.02 8.12
CA LYS A 329 13.09 -18.95 9.17
C LYS A 329 13.13 -20.39 8.66
N THR A 330 13.77 -21.28 9.43
CA THR A 330 13.77 -22.70 9.17
C THR A 330 12.64 -23.35 9.99
N ILE A 331 11.80 -24.15 9.33
CA ILE A 331 10.78 -24.98 9.95
C ILE A 331 11.11 -26.46 9.73
N GLN A 332 10.66 -27.32 10.65
CA GLN A 332 10.81 -28.75 10.56
C GLN A 332 9.44 -29.39 10.33
N VAL A 333 9.36 -30.21 9.28
CA VAL A 333 8.11 -30.80 8.79
C VAL A 333 8.20 -32.32 8.93
N ILE A 334 7.28 -32.93 9.68
CA ILE A 334 7.23 -34.38 9.85
C ILE A 334 6.46 -34.99 8.68
N THR A 335 7.11 -35.89 7.91
CA THR A 335 6.53 -36.58 6.78
C THR A 335 6.00 -37.99 7.21
N ALA A 336 4.81 -38.38 6.69
CA ALA A 336 4.17 -39.60 7.13
C ALA A 336 4.86 -40.93 6.66
N LYS A 337 5.53 -40.87 5.50
CA LYS A 337 6.09 -42.09 4.83
C LYS A 337 7.57 -41.87 4.46
N GLY A 338 8.47 -42.37 5.33
CA GLY A 338 9.90 -42.42 5.01
C GLY A 338 10.46 -41.06 4.56
N ASN A 339 11.53 -41.07 3.75
CA ASN A 339 12.19 -39.89 3.21
C ASN A 339 11.52 -39.33 1.95
N THR A 340 10.17 -39.36 1.86
CA THR A 340 9.43 -38.86 0.71
C THR A 340 8.34 -37.87 1.16
N ALA A 341 8.40 -36.66 0.64
CA ALA A 341 7.33 -35.66 0.72
C ALA A 341 6.66 -35.57 -0.65
N THR A 342 5.40 -36.00 -0.73
CA THR A 342 4.66 -36.06 -2.02
C THR A 342 3.61 -34.99 -2.18
N ASP A 343 3.08 -34.47 -1.07
CA ASP A 343 2.10 -33.38 -1.07
C ASP A 343 2.80 -32.02 -0.92
N PRO A 344 2.23 -30.94 -1.46
CA PRO A 344 2.78 -29.60 -1.23
C PRO A 344 2.63 -29.18 0.23
N LEU A 345 3.54 -28.35 0.67
CA LEU A 345 3.40 -27.60 1.92
C LEU A 345 2.48 -26.40 1.64
N GLU A 346 1.35 -26.33 2.35
CA GLU A 346 0.32 -25.31 2.11
C GLU A 346 0.09 -24.47 3.36
N PHE A 347 0.03 -23.14 3.17
CA PHE A 347 -0.28 -22.19 4.24
C PHE A 347 -1.36 -21.20 3.81
N THR A 348 -2.28 -20.87 4.73
CA THR A 348 -3.07 -19.65 4.65
C THR A 348 -2.23 -18.50 5.18
N VAL A 349 -2.11 -17.40 4.40
CA VAL A 349 -1.43 -16.16 4.80
C VAL A 349 -2.45 -15.27 5.50
N LEU A 350 -2.44 -15.24 6.84
CA LEU A 350 -3.52 -14.63 7.65
C LEU A 350 -3.61 -13.10 7.49
N ASN A 351 -2.55 -12.46 7.04
CA ASN A 351 -2.51 -11.03 6.75
C ASN A 351 -2.41 -10.72 5.25
N ALA A 352 -2.97 -11.58 4.40
CA ALA A 352 -3.10 -11.34 2.96
C ALA A 352 -4.52 -11.68 2.50
N VAL A 353 -5.30 -10.66 2.13
CA VAL A 353 -6.71 -10.75 1.77
C VAL A 353 -6.84 -10.73 0.24
N ASN A 354 -7.33 -11.82 -0.35
CA ASN A 354 -7.51 -11.94 -1.81
C ASN A 354 -8.97 -11.84 -2.27
N ALA A 355 -9.90 -11.93 -1.33
CA ALA A 355 -11.34 -11.83 -1.58
C ALA A 355 -12.09 -11.39 -0.31
N TYR A 356 -13.36 -11.03 -0.48
CA TYR A 356 -14.23 -10.74 0.67
C TYR A 356 -14.18 -11.86 1.71
N ARG A 357 -13.69 -11.55 2.91
CA ARG A 357 -13.51 -12.49 4.02
C ARG A 357 -12.68 -13.73 3.69
N GLN A 358 -11.74 -13.60 2.79
CA GLN A 358 -10.89 -14.71 2.37
C GLN A 358 -9.42 -14.31 2.35
N ASN A 359 -8.59 -15.14 2.99
CA ASN A 359 -7.15 -15.00 2.96
C ASN A 359 -6.50 -15.79 1.82
N ALA A 360 -5.39 -15.30 1.32
CA ALA A 360 -4.61 -15.95 0.29
C ALA A 360 -3.97 -17.26 0.81
N ILE A 361 -3.80 -18.23 -0.09
CA ILE A 361 -3.12 -19.50 0.17
C ILE A 361 -1.84 -19.55 -0.67
N VAL A 362 -0.73 -19.93 -0.05
CA VAL A 362 0.54 -20.23 -0.71
C VAL A 362 0.85 -21.70 -0.64
N LYS A 363 1.38 -22.27 -1.74
CA LYS A 363 1.72 -23.69 -1.86
C LYS A 363 3.14 -23.87 -2.36
N PHE A 364 3.87 -24.78 -1.76
CA PHE A 364 5.26 -25.08 -2.09
C PHE A 364 5.44 -26.55 -2.34
N GLU A 365 5.96 -26.87 -3.53
CA GLU A 365 6.33 -28.23 -3.88
C GLU A 365 7.59 -28.63 -3.09
N LEU A 366 7.56 -29.79 -2.43
CA LEU A 366 8.65 -30.31 -1.60
C LEU A 366 9.60 -31.26 -2.37
N LYS A 367 9.47 -31.30 -3.69
CA LYS A 367 10.30 -32.14 -4.57
C LYS A 367 11.72 -31.59 -4.72
#